data_7af8a1d8596fd22e9aa03b37210e37d5
#
_entry.id   7af8a1d8596fd22e9aa03b37210e37d5
#
_cell.length_a   1.000
_cell.length_b   1.000
_cell.length_c   1.000
_cell.angle_alpha   90.00
_cell.angle_beta   90.00
_cell.angle_gamma   90.00
#
_symmetry.space_group_name_H-M   'P 1'
#
loop_
_entity.id
_entity.type
_entity.pdbx_description
1 polymer ?
#
loop_
_entity_poly.entity_id
_entity_poly.type
_entity_poly.pdbx_seq_one_letter_code
_entity_poly.pdbx_strand_id
1 'polypeptide(L)'
;NMPFYGLAEVKVAGRSCVISQSGFSGEAGYEIYLRDATLYADDMWNAVLEVGKKHQLMVIAPAHHRRIQAGILSWGQDMDQQHNPYQCNLGYQVSLSGKGEWNKTSDYVGKAALEKMGKELRDGKKPYALQLVGLELGGKPIDDYAPDFWLISNDSGGDPVGFITSPWWHPEK
;
A
#
# COMPACT_ATOMS: atom_id res chain seq x y z
N ASN A 1 13.94 18.23 9.22
CA ASN A 1 12.78 17.30 9.15
C ASN A 1 12.31 17.22 7.71
N MET A 2 12.29 16.02 7.16
CA MET A 2 11.72 15.75 5.85
C MET A 2 10.21 15.52 6.02
N PRO A 3 9.34 16.14 5.22
CA PRO A 3 7.90 15.85 5.29
C PRO A 3 7.62 14.45 4.75
N PHE A 4 6.49 13.88 5.15
CA PHE A 4 6.02 12.61 4.59
C PHE A 4 5.88 12.72 3.06
N TYR A 5 6.34 11.72 2.33
CA TYR A 5 6.56 11.74 0.87
C TYR A 5 7.59 12.77 0.38
N GLY A 6 8.34 13.41 1.27
CA GLY A 6 9.48 14.25 0.89
C GLY A 6 10.63 13.43 0.31
N LEU A 7 11.36 14.03 -0.61
CA LEU A 7 12.56 13.48 -1.24
C LEU A 7 13.76 14.39 -1.01
N ALA A 8 14.94 13.81 -0.83
CA ALA A 8 16.19 14.55 -0.82
C ALA A 8 17.34 13.77 -1.44
N GLU A 9 18.19 14.43 -2.20
CA GLU A 9 19.49 13.89 -2.62
C GLU A 9 20.50 14.13 -1.50
N VAL A 10 21.10 13.07 -1.03
CA VAL A 10 22.02 13.09 0.13
C VAL A 10 23.18 12.13 -0.07
N LYS A 11 24.15 12.19 0.81
CA LYS A 11 25.17 11.13 0.95
C LYS A 11 24.92 10.34 2.22
N VAL A 12 24.80 9.03 2.08
CA VAL A 12 24.74 8.07 3.18
C VAL A 12 26.00 7.24 3.14
N ALA A 13 26.73 7.14 4.23
CA ALA A 13 28.04 6.48 4.28
C ALA A 13 29.00 6.89 3.13
N GLY A 14 28.96 8.17 2.75
CA GLY A 14 29.79 8.73 1.66
C GLY A 14 29.28 8.44 0.25
N ARG A 15 28.22 7.65 0.07
CA ARG A 15 27.64 7.28 -1.22
C ARG A 15 26.42 8.14 -1.57
N SER A 16 26.25 8.48 -2.83
CA SER A 16 25.13 9.28 -3.32
C SER A 16 23.84 8.47 -3.28
N CYS A 17 22.84 9.02 -2.63
CA CYS A 17 21.52 8.40 -2.46
C CYS A 17 20.41 9.41 -2.69
N VAL A 18 19.23 8.91 -3.03
CA VAL A 18 17.97 9.60 -2.79
C VAL A 18 17.34 8.97 -1.56
N ILE A 19 16.92 9.80 -0.61
CA ILE A 19 16.14 9.34 0.54
C ILE A 19 14.71 9.85 0.37
N SER A 20 13.75 8.96 0.62
CA SER A 20 12.34 9.32 0.74
C SER A 20 11.83 9.00 2.13
N GLN A 21 11.05 9.91 2.72
CA GLN A 21 10.26 9.59 3.92
C GLN A 21 8.96 8.91 3.49
N SER A 22 9.08 7.67 3.12
CA SER A 22 8.01 6.78 2.69
C SER A 22 8.29 5.36 3.19
N GLY A 23 7.35 4.46 3.01
CA GLY A 23 7.49 3.07 3.40
C GLY A 23 6.20 2.29 3.25
N PHE A 24 6.28 0.99 3.48
CA PHE A 24 5.20 0.02 3.32
C PHE A 24 4.74 -0.60 4.63
N SER A 25 5.07 0.01 5.75
CA SER A 25 4.76 -0.52 7.10
C SER A 25 3.67 0.26 7.84
N GLY A 26 3.34 1.46 7.38
CA GLY A 26 2.50 2.40 8.13
C GLY A 26 3.21 3.11 9.29
N GLU A 27 4.49 2.81 9.50
CA GLU A 27 5.32 3.42 10.54
C GLU A 27 6.25 4.49 9.94
N ALA A 28 6.75 5.37 10.80
CA ALA A 28 7.74 6.35 10.39
C ALA A 28 9.02 5.66 9.92
N GLY A 29 9.45 5.94 8.70
CA GLY A 29 10.59 5.28 8.10
C GLY A 29 11.13 6.03 6.89
N TYR A 30 12.21 5.50 6.35
CA TYR A 30 12.86 6.04 5.16
C TYR A 30 13.19 4.92 4.19
N GLU A 31 13.06 5.22 2.92
CA GLU A 31 13.56 4.39 1.82
C GLU A 31 14.84 5.03 1.29
N ILE A 32 15.90 4.23 1.14
CA ILE A 32 17.20 4.68 0.66
C ILE A 32 17.43 4.10 -0.73
N TYR A 33 17.44 4.95 -1.73
CA TYR A 33 17.71 4.60 -3.12
C TYR A 33 19.17 4.90 -3.43
N LEU A 34 20.01 3.86 -3.37
CA LEU A 34 21.45 3.98 -3.59
C LEU A 34 21.74 4.13 -5.09
N ARG A 35 22.47 5.17 -5.47
CA ARG A 35 23.01 5.30 -6.82
C ARG A 35 24.17 4.32 -7.00
N ASP A 36 24.31 3.78 -8.21
CA ASP A 36 25.35 2.78 -8.54
C ASP A 36 25.33 1.56 -7.58
N ALA A 37 24.11 1.09 -7.25
CA ALA A 37 23.92 0.02 -6.26
C ALA A 37 24.70 -1.25 -6.59
N THR A 38 24.89 -1.58 -7.87
CA THR A 38 25.71 -2.73 -8.32
C THR A 38 27.15 -2.68 -7.81
N LEU A 39 27.66 -1.49 -7.51
CA LEU A 39 29.03 -1.31 -7.03
C LEU A 39 29.12 -1.17 -5.50
N TYR A 40 28.06 -0.65 -4.87
CA TYR A 40 28.14 -0.16 -3.48
C TYR A 40 27.06 -0.72 -2.55
N ALA A 41 26.25 -1.68 -2.99
CA ALA A 41 25.16 -2.22 -2.16
C ALA A 41 25.68 -2.85 -0.88
N ASP A 42 26.73 -3.68 -0.96
CA ASP A 42 27.31 -4.35 0.20
C ASP A 42 27.93 -3.36 1.19
N ASP A 43 28.65 -2.35 0.70
CA ASP A 43 29.22 -1.28 1.52
C ASP A 43 28.12 -0.53 2.28
N MET A 44 27.05 -0.16 1.58
CA MET A 44 25.92 0.55 2.16
C MET A 44 25.21 -0.29 3.21
N TRP A 45 24.91 -1.54 2.89
CA TRP A 45 24.27 -2.49 3.80
C TRP A 45 25.06 -2.64 5.09
N ASN A 46 26.36 -2.90 4.98
CA ASN A 46 27.23 -3.06 6.14
C ASN A 46 27.35 -1.78 6.96
N ALA A 47 27.41 -0.61 6.32
CA ALA A 47 27.46 0.66 7.02
C ALA A 47 26.16 0.94 7.81
N VAL A 48 24.99 0.65 7.25
CA VAL A 48 23.70 0.79 7.91
C VAL A 48 23.61 -0.16 9.11
N LEU A 49 24.00 -1.42 8.94
CA LEU A 49 23.98 -2.40 10.02
C LEU A 49 24.94 -2.00 11.16
N GLU A 50 26.14 -1.54 10.83
CA GLU A 50 27.11 -1.14 11.85
C GLU A 50 26.63 0.02 12.71
N VAL A 51 26.09 1.07 12.07
CA VAL A 51 25.50 2.20 12.79
C VAL A 51 24.26 1.79 13.57
N GLY A 52 23.47 0.87 13.01
CA GLY A 52 22.23 0.38 13.59
C GLY A 52 22.40 -0.45 14.87
N LYS A 53 23.58 -1.08 15.09
CA LYS A 53 23.85 -1.92 16.29
C LYS A 53 23.52 -1.20 17.59
N LYS A 54 23.95 0.03 17.75
CA LYS A 54 23.70 0.84 18.96
C LYS A 54 22.23 1.22 19.14
N HIS A 55 21.42 1.07 18.10
CA HIS A 55 19.99 1.34 18.11
C HIS A 55 19.15 0.05 18.06
N GLN A 56 19.77 -1.11 18.26
CA GLN A 56 19.10 -2.40 18.22
C GLN A 56 18.40 -2.67 16.87
N LEU A 57 18.99 -2.18 15.78
CA LEU A 57 18.47 -2.43 14.43
C LEU A 57 18.44 -3.94 14.16
N MET A 58 17.31 -4.41 13.69
CA MET A 58 17.13 -5.79 13.24
C MET A 58 16.74 -5.82 11.77
N VAL A 59 17.30 -6.78 11.04
CA VAL A 59 16.90 -7.06 9.66
C VAL A 59 15.61 -7.89 9.70
N ILE A 60 14.59 -7.45 8.96
CA ILE A 60 13.34 -8.18 8.79
C ILE A 60 13.01 -8.28 7.30
N ALA A 61 12.18 -9.25 6.94
CA ALA A 61 11.51 -9.29 5.66
C ALA A 61 10.29 -8.33 5.66
N PRO A 62 9.71 -8.02 4.49
CA PRO A 62 8.44 -7.30 4.43
C PRO A 62 7.39 -7.94 5.33
N ALA A 63 6.85 -7.16 6.25
CA ALA A 63 5.88 -7.64 7.24
C ALA A 63 4.47 -7.27 6.80
N HIS A 64 3.76 -8.20 6.15
CA HIS A 64 2.40 -7.98 5.63
C HIS A 64 1.42 -7.53 6.70
N HIS A 65 1.52 -8.06 7.92
CA HIS A 65 0.66 -7.66 9.03
C HIS A 65 0.71 -6.16 9.31
N ARG A 66 1.88 -5.54 9.26
CA ARG A 66 2.00 -4.10 9.50
C ARG A 66 1.30 -3.26 8.46
N ARG A 67 1.50 -3.58 7.18
CA ARG A 67 0.85 -2.86 6.10
C ARG A 67 -0.67 -3.04 6.13
N ILE A 68 -1.16 -4.26 6.48
CA ILE A 68 -2.59 -4.55 6.59
C ILE A 68 -3.22 -3.77 7.74
N GLN A 69 -2.58 -3.74 8.91
CA GLN A 69 -3.02 -2.91 10.05
C GLN A 69 -3.10 -1.42 9.68
N ALA A 70 -2.18 -0.94 8.85
CA ALA A 70 -2.14 0.44 8.38
C ALA A 70 -3.10 0.71 7.20
N GLY A 71 -3.79 -0.30 6.68
CA GLY A 71 -4.66 -0.18 5.52
C GLY A 71 -3.92 0.05 4.20
N ILE A 72 -2.63 -0.32 4.14
CA ILE A 72 -1.82 -0.18 2.92
C ILE A 72 -2.04 -1.39 2.02
N LEU A 73 -2.49 -1.12 0.81
CA LEU A 73 -2.79 -2.14 -0.19
C LEU A 73 -1.51 -2.65 -0.86
N SER A 74 -1.50 -3.94 -1.19
CA SER A 74 -0.42 -4.58 -1.92
C SER A 74 -0.81 -4.80 -3.37
N TRP A 75 0.03 -4.34 -4.29
CA TRP A 75 -0.12 -4.62 -5.71
C TRP A 75 0.08 -6.11 -5.99
N GLY A 76 -0.81 -6.66 -6.80
CA GLY A 76 -0.84 -8.09 -7.12
C GLY A 76 -1.59 -8.95 -6.10
N GLN A 77 -1.89 -8.42 -4.91
CA GLN A 77 -2.65 -9.12 -3.87
C GLN A 77 -4.01 -8.47 -3.64
N ASP A 78 -4.07 -7.19 -3.29
CA ASP A 78 -5.32 -6.47 -3.04
C ASP A 78 -5.87 -5.78 -4.27
N MET A 79 -5.03 -5.48 -5.23
CA MET A 79 -5.37 -4.81 -6.47
C MET A 79 -4.36 -5.14 -7.57
N ASP A 80 -4.78 -4.99 -8.80
CA ASP A 80 -3.96 -5.14 -10.00
C ASP A 80 -4.43 -4.16 -11.10
N GLN A 81 -3.93 -4.35 -12.32
CA GLN A 81 -4.29 -3.49 -13.47
C GLN A 81 -5.76 -3.58 -13.90
N GLN A 82 -6.53 -4.55 -13.38
CA GLN A 82 -7.97 -4.68 -13.66
C GLN A 82 -8.84 -3.90 -12.67
N HIS A 83 -8.23 -3.37 -11.60
CA HIS A 83 -8.91 -2.62 -10.57
C HIS A 83 -8.76 -1.11 -10.80
N ASN A 84 -9.84 -0.38 -10.58
CA ASN A 84 -9.81 1.08 -10.61
C ASN A 84 -9.70 1.65 -9.18
N PRO A 85 -9.27 2.92 -9.02
CA PRO A 85 -9.08 3.52 -7.71
C PRO A 85 -10.33 3.53 -6.83
N TYR A 86 -11.51 3.65 -7.40
CA TYR A 86 -12.75 3.69 -6.63
C TYR A 86 -13.10 2.33 -6.03
N GLN A 87 -12.83 1.23 -6.75
CA GLN A 87 -12.98 -0.13 -6.21
C GLN A 87 -12.07 -0.37 -4.99
N CYS A 88 -10.89 0.23 -5.01
CA CYS A 88 -9.88 0.06 -3.96
C CYS A 88 -10.01 1.09 -2.82
N ASN A 89 -11.09 1.87 -2.76
CA ASN A 89 -11.27 2.98 -1.82
C ASN A 89 -10.18 4.07 -1.90
N LEU A 90 -9.45 4.15 -3.03
CA LEU A 90 -8.43 5.16 -3.31
C LEU A 90 -8.99 6.36 -4.10
N GLY A 91 -10.30 6.51 -4.15
CA GLY A 91 -10.95 7.60 -4.87
C GLY A 91 -10.54 9.00 -4.39
N TYR A 92 -10.10 9.12 -3.15
CA TYR A 92 -9.56 10.38 -2.60
C TYR A 92 -8.26 10.83 -3.28
N GLN A 93 -7.52 9.90 -3.90
CA GLN A 93 -6.30 10.19 -4.67
C GLN A 93 -6.59 10.61 -6.11
N VAL A 94 -7.84 10.47 -6.56
CA VAL A 94 -8.24 10.85 -7.92
C VAL A 94 -8.49 12.34 -7.97
N SER A 95 -7.57 13.07 -8.58
CA SER A 95 -7.69 14.52 -8.77
C SER A 95 -8.53 14.81 -10.02
N LEU A 96 -9.83 15.00 -9.83
CA LEU A 96 -10.73 15.45 -10.88
C LEU A 96 -10.79 16.98 -10.93
N SER A 97 -10.83 17.53 -12.15
CA SER A 97 -10.89 18.97 -12.40
C SER A 97 -12.02 19.65 -11.61
N GLY A 98 -11.70 20.68 -10.86
CA GLY A 98 -12.63 21.65 -10.31
C GLY A 98 -12.74 21.77 -8.80
N LYS A 99 -12.16 20.92 -7.98
CA LYS A 99 -12.28 21.05 -6.51
C LYS A 99 -11.05 20.56 -5.77
N GLY A 100 -10.52 21.40 -4.86
CA GLY A 100 -9.50 21.06 -3.88
C GLY A 100 -8.08 21.43 -4.27
N GLU A 101 -7.17 21.29 -3.31
CA GLU A 101 -5.75 21.61 -3.40
C GLU A 101 -4.99 20.84 -4.50
N TRP A 102 -5.49 19.66 -4.85
CA TRP A 102 -4.92 18.75 -5.85
C TRP A 102 -5.61 18.82 -7.21
N ASN A 103 -6.26 19.93 -7.50
CA ASN A 103 -7.00 20.13 -8.74
C ASN A 103 -6.10 20.03 -9.98
N LYS A 104 -6.14 18.90 -10.68
CA LYS A 104 -5.48 18.72 -11.98
C LYS A 104 -6.35 19.21 -13.13
N THR A 105 -5.95 20.30 -13.73
CA THR A 105 -6.59 20.84 -14.97
C THR A 105 -6.03 20.18 -16.22
N SER A 106 -4.78 19.68 -16.17
CA SER A 106 -4.13 19.00 -17.30
C SER A 106 -4.80 17.67 -17.65
N ASP A 107 -4.69 17.26 -18.88
CA ASP A 107 -5.05 15.93 -19.32
C ASP A 107 -4.07 14.88 -18.83
N TYR A 108 -4.59 13.67 -18.59
CA TYR A 108 -3.81 12.48 -18.24
C TYR A 108 -4.54 11.21 -18.68
N VAL A 109 -3.81 10.13 -18.83
CA VAL A 109 -4.36 8.83 -19.23
C VAL A 109 -5.40 8.37 -18.21
N GLY A 110 -6.60 8.00 -18.66
CA GLY A 110 -7.70 7.54 -17.81
C GLY A 110 -8.62 8.63 -17.25
N LYS A 111 -8.32 9.93 -17.43
CA LYS A 111 -9.11 11.03 -16.88
C LYS A 111 -10.60 10.93 -17.20
N ALA A 112 -10.95 10.76 -18.47
CA ALA A 112 -12.35 10.67 -18.90
C ALA A 112 -13.09 9.47 -18.26
N ALA A 113 -12.42 8.33 -18.13
CA ALA A 113 -12.97 7.15 -17.48
C ALA A 113 -13.21 7.41 -15.98
N LEU A 114 -12.25 8.03 -15.29
CA LEU A 114 -12.37 8.37 -13.87
C LEU A 114 -13.44 9.42 -13.61
N GLU A 115 -13.58 10.42 -14.49
CA GLU A 115 -14.65 11.42 -14.41
C GLU A 115 -16.03 10.77 -14.58
N LYS A 116 -16.18 9.86 -15.55
CA LYS A 116 -17.42 9.11 -15.77
C LYS A 116 -17.77 8.28 -14.53
N MET A 117 -16.84 7.46 -14.05
CA MET A 117 -17.05 6.64 -12.84
C MET A 117 -17.38 7.48 -11.60
N GLY A 118 -16.65 8.58 -11.39
CA GLY A 118 -16.89 9.48 -10.27
C GLY A 118 -18.26 10.15 -10.34
N LYS A 119 -18.78 10.43 -11.54
CA LYS A 119 -20.16 10.91 -11.75
C LYS A 119 -21.17 9.81 -11.41
N GLU A 120 -20.98 8.60 -11.95
CA GLU A 120 -21.87 7.46 -11.69
C GLU A 120 -21.98 7.16 -10.19
N LEU A 121 -20.86 7.21 -9.46
CA LEU A 121 -20.86 7.03 -8.01
C LEU A 121 -21.64 8.13 -7.27
N ARG A 122 -21.50 9.40 -7.67
CA ARG A 122 -22.30 10.50 -7.10
C ARG A 122 -23.79 10.37 -7.39
N ASP A 123 -24.13 9.76 -8.52
CA ASP A 123 -25.52 9.46 -8.93
C ASP A 123 -26.06 8.17 -8.24
N GLY A 124 -25.31 7.59 -7.28
CA GLY A 124 -25.71 6.40 -6.53
C GLY A 124 -25.53 5.07 -7.28
N LYS A 125 -24.86 5.09 -8.43
CA LYS A 125 -24.55 3.88 -9.20
C LYS A 125 -23.25 3.24 -8.70
N LYS A 126 -23.15 1.93 -8.87
CA LYS A 126 -21.90 1.17 -8.63
C LYS A 126 -21.35 0.70 -9.99
N PRO A 127 -20.37 1.42 -10.58
CA PRO A 127 -19.83 1.08 -11.91
C PRO A 127 -18.87 -0.12 -11.89
N TYR A 128 -18.86 -0.92 -10.84
CA TYR A 128 -18.03 -2.10 -10.66
C TYR A 128 -18.78 -3.18 -9.86
N ALA A 129 -18.45 -4.45 -10.11
CA ALA A 129 -19.09 -5.60 -9.46
C ALA A 129 -18.56 -5.87 -8.04
N LEU A 130 -17.25 -5.69 -7.84
CA LEU A 130 -16.57 -5.93 -6.57
C LEU A 130 -15.96 -4.64 -6.04
N GLN A 131 -15.91 -4.52 -4.73
CA GLN A 131 -15.27 -3.42 -4.02
C GLN A 131 -14.41 -3.99 -2.89
N LEU A 132 -13.23 -3.44 -2.72
CA LEU A 132 -12.38 -3.75 -1.56
C LEU A 132 -13.04 -3.19 -0.30
N VAL A 133 -13.16 -4.03 0.72
CA VAL A 133 -13.73 -3.66 2.03
C VAL A 133 -12.89 -4.27 3.14
N GLY A 134 -12.86 -3.60 4.29
CA GLY A 134 -12.33 -4.20 5.51
C GLY A 134 -13.36 -5.16 6.10
N LEU A 135 -12.90 -6.33 6.53
CA LEU A 135 -13.71 -7.31 7.22
C LEU A 135 -13.10 -7.60 8.59
N GLU A 136 -13.96 -7.65 9.59
CA GLU A 136 -13.60 -8.20 10.90
C GLU A 136 -14.21 -9.60 10.99
N LEU A 137 -13.33 -10.59 11.14
CA LEU A 137 -13.72 -12.00 11.17
C LEU A 137 -13.75 -12.49 12.60
N GLY A 138 -14.83 -13.12 12.98
CA GLY A 138 -14.91 -13.88 14.22
C GLY A 138 -14.19 -15.24 14.10
N GLY A 139 -14.02 -15.92 15.22
CA GLY A 139 -13.45 -17.27 15.25
C GLY A 139 -12.14 -17.36 16.03
N LYS A 140 -11.32 -18.35 15.70
CA LYS A 140 -10.01 -18.52 16.32
C LYS A 140 -8.97 -17.64 15.65
N PRO A 141 -7.93 -17.21 16.40
CA PRO A 141 -6.78 -16.55 15.80
C PRO A 141 -6.21 -17.35 14.63
N ILE A 142 -5.73 -16.63 13.62
CA ILE A 142 -4.94 -17.23 12.54
C ILE A 142 -3.53 -17.44 13.10
N ASP A 143 -3.15 -18.67 13.32
CA ASP A 143 -1.89 -19.09 13.94
C ASP A 143 -0.86 -19.59 12.91
N ASP A 144 -1.23 -19.64 11.65
CA ASP A 144 -0.39 -20.04 10.54
C ASP A 144 -0.61 -19.10 9.34
N TYR A 145 0.18 -19.25 8.29
CA TYR A 145 0.02 -18.48 7.06
C TYR A 145 -1.33 -18.81 6.42
N ALA A 146 -2.20 -17.81 6.38
CA ALA A 146 -3.49 -17.96 5.72
C ALA A 146 -3.30 -17.89 4.20
N PRO A 147 -3.79 -18.88 3.43
CA PRO A 147 -3.78 -18.80 1.98
C PRO A 147 -4.50 -17.55 1.47
N ASP A 148 -3.97 -16.95 0.42
CA ASP A 148 -4.60 -15.83 -0.25
C ASP A 148 -5.88 -16.30 -0.98
N PHE A 149 -6.80 -15.34 -1.19
CA PHE A 149 -8.00 -15.55 -2.01
C PHE A 149 -9.02 -16.58 -1.50
N TRP A 150 -9.16 -16.70 -0.19
CA TRP A 150 -10.27 -17.47 0.37
C TRP A 150 -11.61 -16.91 -0.08
N LEU A 151 -12.48 -17.80 -0.56
CA LEU A 151 -13.82 -17.43 -1.01
C LEU A 151 -14.72 -17.02 0.18
N ILE A 152 -15.50 -15.99 -0.04
CA ILE A 152 -16.56 -15.54 0.87
C ILE A 152 -17.89 -15.91 0.24
N SER A 153 -18.73 -16.64 0.97
CA SER A 153 -20.07 -17.04 0.55
C SER A 153 -21.13 -16.47 1.48
N ASN A 154 -22.33 -16.26 0.98
CA ASN A 154 -23.46 -15.80 1.78
C ASN A 154 -23.85 -16.81 2.88
N ASP A 155 -23.82 -18.11 2.51
CA ASP A 155 -24.24 -19.22 3.37
C ASP A 155 -23.19 -20.33 3.32
N SER A 156 -23.29 -21.29 4.25
CA SER A 156 -22.45 -22.49 4.25
C SER A 156 -22.67 -23.29 2.96
N GLY A 157 -21.75 -23.16 2.01
CA GLY A 157 -21.82 -23.82 0.71
C GLY A 157 -22.61 -23.06 -0.38
N GLY A 158 -22.96 -21.80 -0.13
CA GLY A 158 -23.59 -20.91 -1.12
C GLY A 158 -22.60 -20.40 -2.17
N ASP A 159 -23.14 -19.70 -3.18
CA ASP A 159 -22.32 -19.07 -4.24
C ASP A 159 -21.36 -18.03 -3.65
N PRO A 160 -20.13 -17.96 -4.16
CA PRO A 160 -19.17 -16.95 -3.72
C PRO A 160 -19.65 -15.52 -4.04
N VAL A 161 -19.55 -14.64 -3.05
CA VAL A 161 -19.85 -13.21 -3.20
C VAL A 161 -18.59 -12.34 -3.19
N GLY A 162 -17.44 -12.91 -2.91
CA GLY A 162 -16.16 -12.25 -2.86
C GLY A 162 -15.03 -13.18 -2.45
N PHE A 163 -13.89 -12.60 -2.16
CA PHE A 163 -12.71 -13.33 -1.69
C PHE A 163 -11.84 -12.45 -0.78
N ILE A 164 -11.06 -13.07 0.07
CA ILE A 164 -10.12 -12.39 0.98
C ILE A 164 -8.79 -12.23 0.27
N THR A 165 -8.26 -11.00 0.25
CA THR A 165 -6.97 -10.68 -0.38
C THR A 165 -5.84 -10.62 0.63
N SER A 166 -6.09 -10.09 1.83
CA SER A 166 -5.06 -9.81 2.84
C SER A 166 -5.57 -10.16 4.22
N PRO A 167 -5.58 -11.45 4.61
CA PRO A 167 -5.96 -11.85 5.95
C PRO A 167 -4.84 -11.58 6.94
N TRP A 168 -5.21 -11.13 8.12
CA TRP A 168 -4.31 -10.96 9.24
C TRP A 168 -5.04 -11.07 10.57
N TRP A 169 -4.40 -11.65 11.56
CA TRP A 169 -4.89 -11.65 12.93
C TRP A 169 -4.23 -10.55 13.75
N HIS A 170 -5.04 -9.73 14.42
CA HIS A 170 -4.57 -8.66 15.31
C HIS A 170 -4.52 -9.17 16.74
N PRO A 171 -3.38 -9.10 17.46
CA PRO A 171 -3.23 -9.70 18.78
C PRO A 171 -4.05 -9.01 19.89
N GLU A 172 -4.55 -7.79 19.63
CA GLU A 172 -5.26 -6.97 20.60
C GLU A 172 -6.77 -6.79 20.31
N LYS A 173 -7.27 -7.43 19.26
CA LYS A 173 -8.68 -7.30 18.82
C LYS A 173 -9.36 -8.65 18.73
#